data_fa83e5dc78620d6ba40a4f548e018d4d
#
_entry.id   fa83e5dc78620d6ba40a4f548e018d4d
#
_cell.length_a   1.000
_cell.length_b   1.000
_cell.length_c   1.000
_cell.angle_alpha   90.00
_cell.angle_beta   90.00
_cell.angle_gamma   90.00
#
_symmetry.space_group_name_H-M   'P 1'
#
loop_
_entity.id
_entity.type
_entity.pdbx_description
1 polymer ?
#
loop_
_entity_poly.entity_id
_entity_poly.type
_entity_poly.pdbx_seq_one_letter_code
_entity_poly.pdbx_strand_id
1 'polypeptide(L)'
;MTSILHAIKIQNMVRSFMVRKRILIPGSEIQTKNWRKNQNWYRGGKHNECELYQRSLIEKITQTKCNKSDKRINIITKKIIDKKYPMKEVDGFEWTEDFDGHIELGNKELFFNLKIICDAGGAQTRSLREVYHFITCQLDHLVENNEAFGINKYFINILDGNTCYNTASKFKYLLSKPQYQHVKQYIFVGDMKKFQEEWHTNLSL
;
A
#
# COMPACT_ATOMS: atom_id res chain seq x y z
N MET A 1 12.37 -5.32 38.12
CA MET A 1 12.06 -4.60 36.84
C MET A 1 12.58 -5.31 35.59
N THR A 2 13.69 -6.02 35.60
CA THR A 2 14.31 -6.73 34.47
C THR A 2 13.44 -7.88 33.87
N SER A 3 12.62 -8.56 34.67
CA SER A 3 11.81 -9.71 34.24
C SER A 3 10.63 -9.33 33.34
N ILE A 4 9.97 -8.20 33.61
CA ILE A 4 8.78 -7.75 32.84
C ILE A 4 9.20 -7.25 31.46
N LEU A 5 10.30 -6.51 31.37
CA LEU A 5 10.86 -6.07 30.09
C LEU A 5 11.30 -7.24 29.19
N HIS A 6 11.84 -8.32 29.81
CA HIS A 6 12.20 -9.53 29.06
C HIS A 6 10.98 -10.28 28.52
N ALA A 7 9.90 -10.38 29.31
CA ALA A 7 8.65 -11.01 28.90
C ALA A 7 7.97 -10.23 27.76
N ILE A 8 7.96 -8.88 27.82
CA ILE A 8 7.41 -8.03 26.75
C ILE A 8 8.22 -8.20 25.47
N LYS A 9 9.56 -8.25 25.58
CA LYS A 9 10.44 -8.45 24.42
C LYS A 9 10.25 -9.80 23.76
N ILE A 10 10.06 -10.87 24.54
CA ILE A 10 9.76 -12.21 24.05
C ILE A 10 8.36 -12.27 23.41
N GLN A 11 7.34 -11.68 24.03
CA GLN A 11 5.99 -11.60 23.45
C GLN A 11 5.97 -10.84 22.11
N ASN A 12 6.70 -9.72 22.04
CA ASN A 12 6.81 -8.95 20.78
C ASN A 12 7.57 -9.73 19.71
N MET A 13 8.61 -10.47 20.09
CA MET A 13 9.37 -11.32 19.17
C MET A 13 8.54 -12.51 18.67
N VAL A 14 7.75 -13.16 19.54
CA VAL A 14 6.84 -14.25 19.17
C VAL A 14 5.69 -13.73 18.30
N ARG A 15 5.10 -12.57 18.62
CA ARG A 15 4.09 -11.91 17.77
C ARG A 15 4.66 -11.55 16.40
N SER A 16 5.84 -10.96 16.34
CA SER A 16 6.54 -10.65 15.09
C SER A 16 6.82 -11.91 14.26
N PHE A 17 7.25 -13.01 14.88
CA PHE A 17 7.49 -14.29 14.20
C PHE A 17 6.20 -14.92 13.68
N MET A 18 5.12 -14.89 14.43
CA MET A 18 3.81 -15.41 14.02
C MET A 18 3.18 -14.59 12.89
N VAL A 19 3.35 -13.27 12.90
CA VAL A 19 2.89 -12.38 11.83
C VAL A 19 3.74 -12.62 10.57
N ARG A 20 5.07 -12.75 10.66
CA ARG A 20 5.96 -13.07 9.53
C ARG A 20 5.57 -14.35 8.82
N LYS A 21 5.17 -15.39 9.56
CA LYS A 21 4.77 -16.69 8.98
C LYS A 21 3.45 -16.61 8.19
N ARG A 22 2.57 -15.63 8.51
CA ARG A 22 1.26 -15.42 7.85
C ARG A 22 1.32 -14.50 6.63
N ILE A 23 2.36 -13.67 6.51
CA ILE A 23 2.50 -12.66 5.45
C ILE A 23 3.27 -13.21 4.24
N LEU A 24 3.97 -14.34 4.36
CA LEU A 24 4.80 -14.86 3.28
C LEU A 24 3.94 -15.31 2.10
N ILE A 25 3.86 -14.48 1.07
CA ILE A 25 3.31 -14.84 -0.23
C ILE A 25 4.40 -15.63 -0.98
N PRO A 26 4.13 -16.86 -1.42
CA PRO A 26 5.11 -17.65 -2.16
C PRO A 26 5.64 -16.93 -3.40
N GLY A 27 6.93 -17.09 -3.68
CA GLY A 27 7.65 -16.33 -4.72
C GLY A 27 7.39 -16.77 -6.16
N SER A 28 6.66 -17.88 -6.40
CA SER A 28 6.29 -18.31 -7.75
C SER A 28 4.81 -18.09 -8.03
N GLU A 29 4.49 -17.92 -9.31
CA GLU A 29 3.13 -17.71 -9.80
C GLU A 29 2.17 -18.81 -9.37
N ILE A 30 2.53 -20.08 -9.61
CA ILE A 30 1.74 -21.26 -9.24
C ILE A 30 1.60 -21.34 -7.73
N GLN A 31 2.67 -21.12 -6.97
CA GLN A 31 2.65 -21.12 -5.51
C GLN A 31 1.76 -20.01 -4.98
N THR A 32 1.81 -18.82 -5.55
CA THR A 32 0.98 -17.68 -5.13
C THR A 32 -0.51 -17.96 -5.39
N LYS A 33 -0.85 -18.55 -6.54
CA LYS A 33 -2.23 -19.00 -6.83
C LYS A 33 -2.74 -20.02 -5.82
N ASN A 34 -1.94 -21.06 -5.56
CA ASN A 34 -2.31 -22.12 -4.64
C ASN A 34 -2.39 -21.59 -3.21
N TRP A 35 -1.44 -20.75 -2.79
CA TRP A 35 -1.47 -20.09 -1.49
C TRP A 35 -2.79 -19.33 -1.30
N ARG A 36 -3.16 -18.49 -2.27
CA ARG A 36 -4.39 -17.68 -2.21
C ARG A 36 -5.64 -18.54 -2.12
N LYS A 37 -5.75 -19.61 -2.93
CA LYS A 37 -6.89 -20.54 -2.91
C LYS A 37 -7.06 -21.27 -1.57
N ASN A 38 -5.97 -21.50 -0.86
CA ASN A 38 -5.94 -22.18 0.41
C ASN A 38 -6.16 -21.24 1.62
N GLN A 39 -6.45 -19.95 1.39
CA GLN A 39 -6.74 -19.02 2.47
C GLN A 39 -8.21 -19.07 2.88
N ASN A 40 -8.47 -18.94 4.18
CA ASN A 40 -9.84 -18.95 4.74
C ASN A 40 -10.72 -17.80 4.22
N TRP A 41 -10.10 -16.71 3.82
CA TRP A 41 -10.76 -15.53 3.28
C TRP A 41 -11.08 -15.63 1.78
N TYR A 42 -10.50 -16.59 1.03
CA TYR A 42 -10.66 -16.69 -0.42
C TYR A 42 -12.06 -17.21 -0.80
N ARG A 43 -12.77 -16.45 -1.62
CA ARG A 43 -14.13 -16.73 -2.14
C ARG A 43 -14.16 -16.80 -3.67
N GLY A 44 -13.04 -17.15 -4.29
CA GLY A 44 -12.92 -17.22 -5.75
C GLY A 44 -12.46 -15.92 -6.41
N GLY A 45 -11.86 -15.00 -5.67
CA GLY A 45 -11.35 -13.72 -6.17
C GLY A 45 -12.45 -12.69 -6.43
N LYS A 46 -13.59 -12.81 -5.72
CA LYS A 46 -14.72 -11.87 -5.86
C LYS A 46 -14.59 -10.71 -4.87
N HIS A 47 -15.09 -9.53 -5.27
CA HIS A 47 -15.41 -8.40 -4.40
C HIS A 47 -14.32 -7.97 -3.40
N ASN A 48 -13.14 -7.56 -3.91
CA ASN A 48 -12.10 -6.92 -3.10
C ASN A 48 -11.57 -7.75 -1.92
N GLU A 49 -11.74 -9.07 -1.93
CA GLU A 49 -11.31 -9.92 -0.82
C GLU A 49 -9.78 -9.89 -0.58
N CYS A 50 -8.98 -9.67 -1.64
CA CYS A 50 -7.55 -9.45 -1.50
C CYS A 50 -7.25 -8.17 -0.73
N GLU A 51 -7.94 -7.07 -1.05
CA GLU A 51 -7.81 -5.80 -0.33
C GLU A 51 -8.27 -5.92 1.13
N LEU A 52 -9.38 -6.61 1.38
CA LEU A 52 -9.85 -6.89 2.75
C LEU A 52 -8.80 -7.66 3.55
N TYR A 53 -8.17 -8.66 2.94
CA TYR A 53 -7.09 -9.41 3.56
C TYR A 53 -5.87 -8.52 3.85
N GLN A 54 -5.42 -7.73 2.87
CA GLN A 54 -4.28 -6.83 3.07
C GLN A 54 -4.58 -5.78 4.14
N ARG A 55 -5.78 -5.18 4.19
CA ARG A 55 -6.18 -4.28 5.27
C ARG A 55 -6.13 -4.96 6.64
N SER A 56 -6.61 -6.21 6.73
CA SER A 56 -6.53 -6.96 8.00
C SER A 56 -5.10 -7.22 8.48
N LEU A 57 -4.14 -7.33 7.57
CA LEU A 57 -2.72 -7.44 7.90
C LEU A 57 -2.15 -6.09 8.34
N ILE A 58 -2.50 -5.01 7.64
CA ILE A 58 -2.11 -3.66 8.01
C ILE A 58 -2.59 -3.34 9.43
N GLU A 59 -3.85 -3.62 9.76
CA GLU A 59 -4.38 -3.45 11.13
C GLU A 59 -3.57 -4.20 12.19
N LYS A 60 -3.12 -5.42 11.86
CA LYS A 60 -2.26 -6.21 12.78
C LYS A 60 -0.86 -5.64 12.93
N ILE A 61 -0.32 -5.04 11.87
CA ILE A 61 1.02 -4.44 11.89
C ILE A 61 0.98 -3.10 12.62
N THR A 62 0.03 -2.25 12.27
CA THR A 62 -0.06 -0.87 12.78
C THR A 62 -0.77 -0.77 14.12
N GLN A 63 -1.48 -1.82 14.55
CA GLN A 63 -2.38 -1.81 15.71
C GLN A 63 -3.48 -0.74 15.62
N THR A 64 -3.80 -0.29 14.40
CA THR A 64 -4.77 0.75 14.11
C THR A 64 -5.72 0.25 13.03
N LYS A 65 -7.00 0.61 13.13
CA LYS A 65 -8.00 0.19 12.15
C LYS A 65 -7.73 0.82 10.78
N CYS A 66 -7.63 -0.02 9.75
CA CYS A 66 -7.48 0.40 8.36
C CYS A 66 -8.87 0.40 7.69
N ASN A 67 -9.52 1.54 7.67
CA ASN A 67 -10.83 1.69 7.05
C ASN A 67 -10.73 1.65 5.53
N LYS A 68 -11.82 1.28 4.85
CA LYS A 68 -11.93 1.53 3.41
C LYS A 68 -11.88 3.05 3.20
N SER A 69 -11.06 3.50 2.27
CA SER A 69 -10.93 4.93 2.00
C SER A 69 -12.16 5.48 1.30
N ASP A 70 -12.57 6.68 1.69
CA ASP A 70 -13.54 7.53 0.99
C ASP A 70 -12.84 8.61 0.13
N LYS A 71 -11.53 8.54 0.00
CA LYS A 71 -10.70 9.46 -0.76
C LYS A 71 -10.23 8.84 -2.07
N ARG A 72 -10.02 9.70 -3.03
CA ARG A 72 -9.44 9.42 -4.34
C ARG A 72 -8.48 10.53 -4.76
N ILE A 73 -7.61 10.26 -5.70
CA ILE A 73 -6.80 11.30 -6.33
C ILE A 73 -7.27 11.52 -7.77
N ASN A 74 -7.43 12.77 -8.15
CA ASN A 74 -7.65 13.13 -9.56
C ASN A 74 -6.31 13.05 -10.29
N ILE A 75 -6.22 12.21 -11.33
CA ILE A 75 -4.97 11.92 -12.03
C ILE A 75 -4.52 13.07 -12.95
N ILE A 76 -5.40 14.02 -13.27
CA ILE A 76 -5.07 15.22 -14.05
C ILE A 76 -4.59 16.34 -13.13
N THR A 77 -5.42 16.68 -12.12
CA THR A 77 -5.15 17.82 -11.22
C THR A 77 -4.27 17.47 -10.02
N LYS A 78 -3.96 16.19 -9.82
CA LYS A 78 -3.17 15.65 -8.68
C LYS A 78 -3.76 15.96 -7.30
N LYS A 79 -5.00 16.41 -7.22
CA LYS A 79 -5.67 16.75 -5.96
C LYS A 79 -6.36 15.52 -5.35
N ILE A 80 -6.27 15.39 -4.02
CA ILE A 80 -7.06 14.42 -3.26
C ILE A 80 -8.45 15.01 -3.04
N ILE A 81 -9.46 14.23 -3.36
CA ILE A 81 -10.88 14.60 -3.26
C ILE A 81 -11.70 13.50 -2.59
N ASP A 82 -12.87 13.86 -2.07
CA ASP A 82 -13.83 12.89 -1.53
C ASP A 82 -14.56 12.15 -2.65
N LYS A 83 -14.81 10.86 -2.46
CA LYS A 83 -15.63 10.05 -3.41
C LYS A 83 -17.06 10.58 -3.61
N LYS A 84 -17.56 11.33 -2.64
CA LYS A 84 -18.90 11.94 -2.70
C LYS A 84 -19.05 13.01 -3.79
N TYR A 85 -17.92 13.49 -4.31
CA TYR A 85 -17.90 14.52 -5.36
C TYR A 85 -17.34 13.92 -6.65
N PRO A 86 -18.14 13.17 -7.43
CA PRO A 86 -17.71 12.71 -8.74
C PRO A 86 -17.48 13.92 -9.62
N MET A 87 -16.22 14.16 -9.96
CA MET A 87 -15.86 15.20 -10.93
C MET A 87 -15.79 14.53 -12.31
N LYS A 88 -16.83 14.70 -13.09
CA LYS A 88 -16.77 14.36 -14.50
C LYS A 88 -16.05 15.48 -15.23
N GLU A 89 -14.98 15.14 -15.91
CA GLU A 89 -14.27 16.05 -16.79
C GLU A 89 -15.13 16.42 -18.02
N VAL A 90 -14.67 17.39 -18.80
CA VAL A 90 -15.40 17.90 -19.97
C VAL A 90 -15.73 16.83 -21.00
N ASP A 91 -14.90 15.79 -21.10
CA ASP A 91 -15.11 14.61 -21.96
C ASP A 91 -16.06 13.55 -21.37
N GLY A 92 -16.61 13.81 -20.18
CA GLY A 92 -17.54 12.90 -19.48
C GLY A 92 -16.89 11.73 -18.76
N PHE A 93 -15.56 11.59 -18.77
CA PHE A 93 -14.84 10.59 -17.99
C PHE A 93 -14.53 11.09 -16.59
N GLU A 94 -14.39 10.14 -15.67
CA GLU A 94 -13.96 10.37 -14.30
C GLU A 94 -12.48 10.00 -14.16
N TRP A 95 -11.60 10.99 -14.24
CA TRP A 95 -10.15 10.83 -14.17
C TRP A 95 -9.66 10.75 -12.73
N THR A 96 -10.09 9.71 -12.01
CA THR A 96 -9.77 9.53 -10.59
C THR A 96 -9.36 8.08 -10.30
N GLU A 97 -8.47 7.93 -9.29
CA GLU A 97 -8.07 6.65 -8.74
C GLU A 97 -8.36 6.62 -7.24
N ASP A 98 -9.02 5.54 -6.80
CA ASP A 98 -9.42 5.35 -5.42
C ASP A 98 -8.26 4.81 -4.57
N PHE A 99 -8.15 5.27 -3.32
CA PHE A 99 -7.37 4.59 -2.31
C PHE A 99 -8.16 3.43 -1.71
N ASP A 100 -7.48 2.29 -1.50
CA ASP A 100 -8.10 1.06 -1.01
C ASP A 100 -8.23 1.04 0.52
N GLY A 101 -7.43 1.85 1.23
CA GLY A 101 -7.44 1.95 2.68
C GLY A 101 -7.01 3.33 3.18
N HIS A 102 -7.38 3.63 4.43
CA HIS A 102 -7.03 4.88 5.10
C HIS A 102 -6.86 4.66 6.60
N ILE A 103 -5.81 5.27 7.17
CA ILE A 103 -5.54 5.34 8.61
C ILE A 103 -5.23 6.77 8.99
N GLU A 104 -5.80 7.24 10.10
CA GLU A 104 -5.46 8.50 10.75
C GLU A 104 -4.63 8.21 12.00
N LEU A 105 -3.45 8.85 12.13
CA LEU A 105 -2.55 8.73 13.26
C LEU A 105 -2.16 10.12 13.75
N GLY A 106 -2.87 10.62 14.75
CA GLY A 106 -2.70 11.99 15.22
C GLY A 106 -3.01 12.99 14.12
N ASN A 107 -2.01 13.76 13.69
CA ASN A 107 -2.12 14.72 12.59
C ASN A 107 -1.71 14.14 11.23
N LYS A 108 -1.40 12.85 11.15
CA LYS A 108 -0.93 12.17 9.93
C LYS A 108 -2.02 11.31 9.31
N GLU A 109 -2.11 11.35 7.99
CA GLU A 109 -3.03 10.56 7.18
C GLU A 109 -2.24 9.58 6.31
N LEU A 110 -2.55 8.29 6.40
CA LEU A 110 -1.95 7.24 5.60
C LEU A 110 -2.96 6.73 4.58
N PHE A 111 -2.65 6.86 3.31
CA PHE A 111 -3.47 6.37 2.19
C PHE A 111 -2.84 5.13 1.59
N PHE A 112 -3.62 4.05 1.53
CA PHE A 112 -3.16 2.75 1.05
C PHE A 112 -3.67 2.44 -0.35
N ASN A 113 -2.77 2.01 -1.21
CA ASN A 113 -3.05 1.35 -2.47
C ASN A 113 -2.62 -0.12 -2.34
N LEU A 114 -3.55 -1.06 -2.51
CA LEU A 114 -3.40 -2.47 -2.17
C LEU A 114 -3.57 -3.33 -3.41
N LYS A 115 -2.52 -4.03 -3.83
CA LYS A 115 -2.55 -4.90 -4.99
C LYS A 115 -1.91 -6.25 -4.71
N ILE A 116 -2.56 -7.31 -5.16
CA ILE A 116 -1.98 -8.66 -5.24
C ILE A 116 -2.01 -9.08 -6.70
N ILE A 117 -0.88 -8.98 -7.40
CA ILE A 117 -0.77 -9.29 -8.82
C ILE A 117 0.10 -10.52 -9.00
N CYS A 118 -0.55 -11.58 -9.48
CA CYS A 118 0.06 -12.87 -9.77
C CYS A 118 -0.16 -13.22 -11.22
N ASP A 119 0.69 -14.05 -11.77
CA ASP A 119 0.67 -14.50 -13.17
C ASP A 119 1.36 -13.54 -14.16
N ALA A 120 1.61 -14.06 -15.35
CA ALA A 120 2.14 -13.31 -16.47
C ALA A 120 1.04 -13.11 -17.52
N GLY A 121 1.02 -11.93 -18.14
CA GLY A 121 0.08 -11.65 -19.22
C GLY A 121 -0.22 -10.16 -19.42
N GLY A 122 -1.04 -9.87 -20.41
CA GLY A 122 -1.39 -8.50 -20.77
C GLY A 122 -2.19 -7.78 -19.69
N ALA A 123 -3.09 -8.48 -18.99
CA ALA A 123 -3.88 -7.91 -17.89
C ALA A 123 -3.00 -7.47 -16.72
N GLN A 124 -2.05 -8.32 -16.32
CA GLN A 124 -1.10 -8.06 -15.24
C GLN A 124 -0.17 -6.88 -15.59
N THR A 125 0.30 -6.83 -16.83
CA THR A 125 1.11 -5.70 -17.33
C THR A 125 0.31 -4.40 -17.33
N ARG A 126 -0.99 -4.45 -17.66
CA ARG A 126 -1.88 -3.29 -17.59
C ARG A 126 -2.03 -2.81 -16.16
N SER A 127 -2.38 -3.72 -15.23
CA SER A 127 -2.52 -3.39 -13.81
C SER A 127 -1.24 -2.77 -13.23
N LEU A 128 -0.05 -3.28 -13.61
CA LEU A 128 1.21 -2.69 -13.17
C LEU A 128 1.45 -1.28 -13.72
N ARG A 129 1.03 -1.00 -14.97
CA ARG A 129 1.11 0.36 -15.54
C ARG A 129 0.15 1.31 -14.83
N GLU A 130 -1.07 0.86 -14.54
CA GLU A 130 -2.05 1.64 -13.76
C GLU A 130 -1.47 1.99 -12.39
N VAL A 131 -0.91 1.01 -11.67
CA VAL A 131 -0.23 1.24 -10.39
C VAL A 131 0.94 2.22 -10.53
N TYR A 132 1.76 2.09 -11.57
CA TYR A 132 2.88 3.00 -11.82
C TYR A 132 2.40 4.44 -12.03
N HIS A 133 1.34 4.64 -12.80
CA HIS A 133 0.73 5.96 -13.01
C HIS A 133 0.13 6.50 -11.71
N PHE A 134 -0.56 5.67 -10.94
CA PHE A 134 -1.12 6.07 -9.65
C PHE A 134 -0.04 6.52 -8.66
N ILE A 135 1.07 5.79 -8.55
CA ILE A 135 2.22 6.18 -7.72
C ILE A 135 2.85 7.49 -8.24
N THR A 136 2.92 7.67 -9.56
CA THR A 136 3.41 8.93 -10.15
C THR A 136 2.51 10.10 -9.73
N CYS A 137 1.18 9.95 -9.79
CA CYS A 137 0.24 10.97 -9.33
C CYS A 137 0.40 11.31 -7.84
N GLN A 138 0.66 10.31 -6.99
CA GLN A 138 0.93 10.51 -5.56
C GLN A 138 2.20 11.33 -5.34
N LEU A 139 3.27 11.02 -6.08
CA LEU A 139 4.53 11.75 -6.02
C LEU A 139 4.37 13.20 -6.51
N ASP A 140 3.68 13.40 -7.63
CA ASP A 140 3.38 14.73 -8.15
C ASP A 140 2.55 15.56 -7.15
N HIS A 141 1.54 14.93 -6.53
CA HIS A 141 0.76 15.56 -5.45
C HIS A 141 1.66 16.03 -4.30
N LEU A 142 2.60 15.18 -3.86
CA LEU A 142 3.55 15.54 -2.79
C LEU A 142 4.47 16.70 -3.20
N VAL A 143 4.95 16.71 -4.43
CA VAL A 143 5.80 17.79 -4.95
C VAL A 143 5.04 19.11 -5.00
N GLU A 144 3.81 19.10 -5.53
CA GLU A 144 3.00 20.32 -5.70
C GLU A 144 2.51 20.91 -4.36
N ASN A 145 2.37 20.08 -3.31
CA ASN A 145 1.82 20.51 -2.01
C ASN A 145 2.87 20.60 -0.89
N ASN A 146 4.17 20.46 -1.22
CA ASN A 146 5.26 20.42 -0.23
C ASN A 146 5.59 21.77 0.42
N GLU A 147 5.22 22.89 -0.17
CA GLU A 147 5.76 24.21 0.21
C GLU A 147 4.95 24.96 1.26
N ALA A 148 3.68 24.62 1.50
CA ALA A 148 2.81 25.50 2.28
C ALA A 148 2.52 25.06 3.73
N PHE A 149 2.43 23.77 4.01
CA PHE A 149 2.01 23.28 5.36
C PHE A 149 2.58 21.89 5.57
N GLY A 150 3.40 21.68 6.56
CA GLY A 150 4.07 20.41 6.88
C GLY A 150 3.34 19.17 6.35
N ILE A 151 4.02 18.37 5.54
CA ILE A 151 3.41 17.20 4.89
C ILE A 151 2.93 16.25 5.98
N ASN A 152 1.61 16.05 6.04
CA ASN A 152 0.97 15.10 6.95
C ASN A 152 0.37 13.88 6.24
N LYS A 153 0.52 13.80 4.91
CA LYS A 153 0.00 12.73 4.07
C LYS A 153 1.10 11.77 3.66
N TYR A 154 0.83 10.49 3.87
CA TYR A 154 1.74 9.38 3.54
C TYR A 154 1.03 8.43 2.59
N PHE A 155 1.68 8.07 1.51
CA PHE A 155 1.16 7.12 0.53
C PHE A 155 1.85 5.77 0.67
N ILE A 156 1.08 4.73 0.94
CA ILE A 156 1.57 3.38 1.21
C ILE A 156 1.06 2.45 0.11
N ASN A 157 1.96 2.05 -0.78
CA ASN A 157 1.66 1.16 -1.89
C ASN A 157 2.14 -0.25 -1.58
N ILE A 158 1.20 -1.13 -1.18
CA ILE A 158 1.47 -2.54 -0.87
C ILE A 158 1.23 -3.35 -2.15
N LEU A 159 2.31 -3.82 -2.73
CA LEU A 159 2.35 -4.53 -4.01
C LEU A 159 2.80 -5.96 -3.80
N ASP A 160 1.85 -6.84 -3.48
CA ASP A 160 2.09 -8.25 -3.23
C ASP A 160 1.94 -9.10 -4.51
N GLY A 161 2.52 -10.29 -4.48
CA GLY A 161 2.51 -11.24 -5.57
C GLY A 161 3.80 -11.23 -6.39
N ASN A 162 4.07 -12.37 -7.04
CA ASN A 162 5.31 -12.57 -7.78
C ASN A 162 5.50 -11.59 -8.95
N THR A 163 4.42 -11.15 -9.57
CA THR A 163 4.48 -10.21 -10.69
C THR A 163 4.93 -8.83 -10.22
N CYS A 164 4.45 -8.36 -9.08
CA CYS A 164 4.91 -7.13 -8.44
C CYS A 164 6.39 -7.24 -8.04
N TYR A 165 6.77 -8.36 -7.42
CA TYR A 165 8.14 -8.62 -7.01
C TYR A 165 9.12 -8.56 -8.19
N ASN A 166 8.82 -9.27 -9.28
CA ASN A 166 9.65 -9.33 -10.48
C ASN A 166 9.77 -7.96 -11.19
N THR A 167 8.85 -7.04 -10.96
CA THR A 167 8.85 -5.70 -11.56
C THR A 167 9.23 -4.59 -10.60
N ALA A 168 9.64 -4.92 -9.38
CA ALA A 168 9.99 -3.96 -8.33
C ALA A 168 11.06 -2.93 -8.75
N SER A 169 11.98 -3.31 -9.65
CA SER A 169 12.99 -2.41 -10.21
C SER A 169 12.40 -1.18 -10.93
N LYS A 170 11.23 -1.31 -11.56
CA LYS A 170 10.55 -0.20 -12.24
C LYS A 170 10.06 0.86 -11.24
N PHE A 171 9.55 0.43 -10.10
CA PHE A 171 9.13 1.32 -9.03
C PHE A 171 10.33 1.97 -8.32
N LYS A 172 11.41 1.22 -8.10
CA LYS A 172 12.68 1.78 -7.60
C LYS A 172 13.21 2.87 -8.53
N TYR A 173 13.16 2.64 -9.84
CA TYR A 173 13.54 3.64 -10.84
C TYR A 173 12.66 4.89 -10.75
N LEU A 174 11.33 4.75 -10.61
CA LEU A 174 10.43 5.89 -10.42
C LEU A 174 10.84 6.73 -9.21
N LEU A 175 11.05 6.07 -8.06
CA LEU A 175 11.44 6.74 -6.81
C LEU A 175 12.86 7.33 -6.85
N SER A 176 13.72 6.90 -7.77
CA SER A 176 15.07 7.43 -7.92
C SER A 176 15.16 8.72 -8.75
N LYS A 177 14.06 9.14 -9.40
CA LYS A 177 14.05 10.36 -10.22
C LYS A 177 14.36 11.59 -9.37
N PRO A 178 15.23 12.51 -9.86
CA PRO A 178 15.68 13.67 -9.10
C PRO A 178 14.55 14.53 -8.52
N GLN A 179 13.48 14.74 -9.28
CA GLN A 179 12.34 15.56 -8.87
C GLN A 179 11.57 15.02 -7.66
N TYR A 180 11.73 13.73 -7.32
CA TYR A 180 11.01 13.08 -6.23
C TYR A 180 11.87 12.85 -4.96
N GLN A 181 13.17 13.17 -5.01
CA GLN A 181 14.08 12.86 -3.90
C GLN A 181 13.69 13.54 -2.57
N HIS A 182 13.16 14.75 -2.63
CA HIS A 182 12.77 15.51 -1.45
C HIS A 182 11.43 15.08 -0.82
N VAL A 183 10.62 14.27 -1.54
CA VAL A 183 9.31 13.78 -1.06
C VAL A 183 9.26 12.26 -0.86
N LYS A 184 10.31 11.54 -1.22
CA LYS A 184 10.32 10.06 -1.18
C LYS A 184 10.09 9.46 0.22
N GLN A 185 10.37 10.19 1.30
CA GLN A 185 10.11 9.74 2.67
C GLN A 185 8.62 9.68 3.03
N TYR A 186 7.75 10.31 2.22
CA TYR A 186 6.30 10.32 2.42
C TYR A 186 5.58 9.26 1.58
N ILE A 187 6.32 8.44 0.85
CA ILE A 187 5.77 7.37 0.04
C ILE A 187 6.51 6.05 0.28
N PHE A 188 5.75 5.00 0.51
CA PHE A 188 6.24 3.63 0.58
C PHE A 188 5.81 2.87 -0.67
N VAL A 189 6.70 2.07 -1.24
CA VAL A 189 6.40 1.12 -2.31
C VAL A 189 7.11 -0.20 -2.03
N GLY A 190 6.36 -1.23 -1.75
CA GLY A 190 6.90 -2.54 -1.43
C GLY A 190 5.83 -3.59 -1.18
N ASP A 191 6.25 -4.80 -0.83
CA ASP A 191 5.34 -5.84 -0.37
C ASP A 191 4.97 -5.68 1.11
N MET A 192 4.01 -6.48 1.57
CA MET A 192 3.53 -6.44 2.96
C MET A 192 4.63 -6.78 3.97
N LYS A 193 5.57 -7.66 3.61
CA LYS A 193 6.69 -8.02 4.48
C LYS A 193 7.61 -6.82 4.69
N LYS A 194 7.97 -6.13 3.61
CA LYS A 194 8.80 -4.93 3.67
C LYS A 194 8.09 -3.81 4.44
N PHE A 195 6.79 -3.63 4.23
CA PHE A 195 6.00 -2.68 5.01
C PHE A 195 6.05 -2.99 6.50
N GLN A 196 5.91 -4.24 6.91
CA GLN A 196 6.03 -4.64 8.30
C GLN A 196 7.41 -4.32 8.89
N GLU A 197 8.48 -4.60 8.13
CA GLU A 197 9.85 -4.33 8.56
C GLU A 197 10.09 -2.81 8.74
N GLU A 198 9.67 -2.01 7.77
CA GLU A 198 9.84 -0.55 7.82
C GLU A 198 8.91 0.13 8.83
N TRP A 199 7.70 -0.41 9.07
CA TRP A 199 6.78 0.13 10.07
C TRP A 199 7.39 0.14 11.47
N HIS A 200 8.08 -0.92 11.84
CA HIS A 200 8.71 -1.03 13.17
C HIS A 200 10.02 -0.27 13.31
N THR A 201 10.66 0.12 12.22
CA THR A 201 11.97 0.78 12.22
C THR A 201 11.92 2.26 11.87
N ASN A 202 11.14 2.63 10.87
CA ASN A 202 11.20 3.95 10.24
C ASN A 202 9.85 4.67 10.18
N LEU A 203 8.74 3.92 10.16
CA LEU A 203 7.39 4.45 10.03
C LEU A 203 6.62 4.45 11.35
N SER A 204 7.21 3.98 12.45
CA SER A 204 6.63 4.16 13.80
C SER A 204 6.67 5.66 14.12
N LEU A 205 5.66 6.29 13.65
CA LEU A 205 5.35 7.71 13.66
C LEU A 205 4.94 8.18 15.06
#